data_144dcb224ce4ca932c8abc61044e9d78
#
_entry.id   144dcb224ce4ca932c8abc61044e9d78
#
_cell.length_a   1.000
_cell.length_b   1.000
_cell.length_c   1.000
_cell.angle_alpha   90.00
_cell.angle_beta   90.00
_cell.angle_gamma   90.00
#
_symmetry.space_group_name_H-M   'P 1'
#
loop_
_entity.id
_entity.type
_entity.pdbx_description
1 polymer ?
#
loop_
_entity_poly.entity_id
_entity_poly.type
_entity_poly.pdbx_seq_one_letter_code
_entity_poly.pdbx_strand_id
1 'polypeptide(L)'
;MQHWLELRTALMLARLGTVSAAAESLGVHRATVNRHIDTLETVLRAKLFQRHARGYTLTESGQEMLDVVGRADEMFSDLAGRHHGRSETLSGNLIVTALPGIASLLTPALREFHLAHPQINIEFAASSNLAKLEYGEAHIAFRAGPKPNMPDYVVKLFKRICFGLYAGRRYVELNGQPAAGTLANHNFVGSIELSSRLPFAQWMKTHVSDRNLSLKTTDQQVTISAVRDGIGLGFLSENDVSGDPDFVEILPSAQDWSVAIWQVTHIDLHRTEKVQQFLKHIRYLDSRA
;
A
#
# COMPACT_ATOMS: atom_id res chain seq x y z
N MET A 1 7.39 -16.20 -27.05
CA MET A 1 7.45 -14.73 -27.12
C MET A 1 8.62 -14.34 -28.00
N GLN A 2 8.36 -13.80 -29.20
CA GLN A 2 9.41 -13.58 -30.22
C GLN A 2 10.29 -12.35 -29.97
N HIS A 3 9.88 -11.41 -29.10
CA HIS A 3 10.51 -10.09 -28.91
C HIS A 3 10.99 -9.82 -27.47
N TRP A 4 11.47 -10.85 -26.77
CA TRP A 4 11.89 -10.69 -25.38
C TRP A 4 13.15 -9.80 -25.22
N LEU A 5 14.08 -9.89 -26.17
CA LEU A 5 15.30 -9.07 -26.16
C LEU A 5 14.98 -7.58 -26.37
N GLU A 6 14.05 -7.29 -27.27
CA GLU A 6 13.57 -5.93 -27.53
C GLU A 6 12.84 -5.36 -26.31
N LEU A 7 11.98 -6.15 -25.66
CA LEU A 7 11.29 -5.76 -24.42
C LEU A 7 12.29 -5.49 -23.28
N ARG A 8 13.28 -6.35 -23.09
CA ARG A 8 14.35 -6.15 -22.09
C ARG A 8 15.17 -4.90 -22.41
N THR A 9 15.45 -4.64 -23.67
CA THR A 9 16.16 -3.41 -24.12
C THR A 9 15.34 -2.16 -23.80
N ALA A 10 14.04 -2.19 -24.07
CA ALA A 10 13.12 -1.10 -23.74
C ALA A 10 13.03 -0.86 -22.22
N LEU A 11 12.95 -1.92 -21.42
CA LEU A 11 12.99 -1.85 -19.97
C LEU A 11 14.26 -1.14 -19.46
N MET A 12 15.44 -1.54 -19.98
CA MET A 12 16.69 -0.90 -19.58
C MET A 12 16.79 0.56 -20.02
N LEU A 13 16.29 0.90 -21.22
CA LEU A 13 16.20 2.29 -21.66
C LEU A 13 15.27 3.13 -20.78
N ALA A 14 14.12 2.56 -20.38
CA ALA A 14 13.18 3.22 -19.48
C ALA A 14 13.81 3.51 -18.10
N ARG A 15 14.53 2.53 -17.54
CA ARG A 15 15.19 2.65 -16.22
C ARG A 15 16.36 3.61 -16.21
N LEU A 16 17.15 3.64 -17.29
CA LEU A 16 18.42 4.40 -17.36
C LEU A 16 18.31 5.74 -18.10
N GLY A 17 17.19 5.99 -18.78
CA GLY A 17 16.86 7.26 -19.43
C GLY A 17 17.65 7.60 -20.70
N THR A 18 18.77 6.89 -21.00
CA THR A 18 19.60 7.16 -22.17
C THR A 18 20.01 5.89 -22.92
N VAL A 19 20.10 6.00 -24.26
CA VAL A 19 20.57 4.88 -25.10
C VAL A 19 21.99 4.45 -24.74
N SER A 20 22.84 5.38 -24.33
CA SER A 20 24.23 5.09 -23.96
C SER A 20 24.31 4.21 -22.72
N ALA A 21 23.59 4.59 -21.65
CA ALA A 21 23.56 3.83 -20.41
C ALA A 21 22.89 2.45 -20.60
N ALA A 22 21.81 2.39 -21.39
CA ALA A 22 21.16 1.13 -21.71
C ALA A 22 22.09 0.19 -22.53
N ALA A 23 22.81 0.73 -23.52
CA ALA A 23 23.76 -0.02 -24.32
C ALA A 23 24.91 -0.61 -23.48
N GLU A 24 25.48 0.20 -22.59
CA GLU A 24 26.54 -0.20 -21.67
C GLU A 24 26.05 -1.31 -20.74
N SER A 25 24.89 -1.13 -20.10
CA SER A 25 24.28 -2.10 -19.19
C SER A 25 23.96 -3.45 -19.85
N LEU A 26 23.60 -3.44 -21.14
CA LEU A 26 23.25 -4.63 -21.91
C LEU A 26 24.45 -5.27 -22.64
N GLY A 27 25.62 -4.60 -22.63
CA GLY A 27 26.79 -5.05 -23.38
C GLY A 27 26.61 -5.02 -24.92
N VAL A 28 25.81 -4.07 -25.45
CA VAL A 28 25.49 -3.96 -26.87
C VAL A 28 25.84 -2.58 -27.44
N HIS A 29 25.85 -2.43 -28.76
CA HIS A 29 26.04 -1.11 -29.40
C HIS A 29 24.77 -0.25 -29.30
N ARG A 30 24.92 1.08 -29.25
CA ARG A 30 23.80 2.04 -29.26
C ARG A 30 22.85 1.86 -30.44
N ALA A 31 23.38 1.51 -31.62
CA ALA A 31 22.58 1.21 -32.81
C ALA A 31 21.67 0.01 -32.60
N THR A 32 22.11 -1.00 -31.83
CA THR A 32 21.30 -2.17 -31.47
C THR A 32 20.13 -1.78 -30.56
N VAL A 33 20.37 -0.92 -29.57
CA VAL A 33 19.30 -0.41 -28.69
C VAL A 33 18.23 0.30 -29.54
N ASN A 34 18.63 1.25 -30.40
CA ASN A 34 17.68 1.96 -31.25
C ASN A 34 16.89 1.01 -32.14
N ARG A 35 17.55 0.05 -32.79
CA ARG A 35 16.87 -0.94 -33.64
C ARG A 35 15.87 -1.79 -32.85
N HIS A 36 16.19 -2.22 -31.63
CA HIS A 36 15.27 -2.98 -30.76
C HIS A 36 14.04 -2.15 -30.42
N ILE A 37 14.22 -0.87 -30.08
CA ILE A 37 13.10 0.03 -29.79
C ILE A 37 12.22 0.23 -31.04
N ASP A 38 12.82 0.55 -32.17
CA ASP A 38 12.09 0.76 -33.43
C ASP A 38 11.31 -0.52 -33.85
N THR A 39 11.90 -1.71 -33.67
CA THR A 39 11.24 -3.00 -33.90
C THR A 39 10.06 -3.19 -32.97
N LEU A 40 10.25 -2.95 -31.67
CA LEU A 40 9.21 -3.14 -30.67
C LEU A 40 8.04 -2.17 -30.88
N GLU A 41 8.31 -0.89 -31.14
CA GLU A 41 7.27 0.10 -31.45
C GLU A 41 6.49 -0.24 -32.72
N THR A 42 7.16 -0.83 -33.71
CA THR A 42 6.51 -1.31 -34.95
C THR A 42 5.57 -2.49 -34.66
N VAL A 43 6.02 -3.45 -33.87
CA VAL A 43 5.23 -4.65 -33.50
C VAL A 43 4.03 -4.28 -32.65
N LEU A 44 4.22 -3.40 -31.66
CA LEU A 44 3.15 -2.94 -30.77
C LEU A 44 2.25 -1.89 -31.41
N ARG A 45 2.63 -1.33 -32.56
CA ARG A 45 1.96 -0.22 -33.25
C ARG A 45 1.73 0.99 -32.34
N ALA A 46 2.64 1.22 -31.42
CA ALA A 46 2.60 2.31 -30.45
C ALA A 46 3.99 2.88 -30.21
N LYS A 47 4.08 4.20 -30.00
CA LYS A 47 5.31 4.83 -29.54
C LYS A 47 5.43 4.61 -28.05
N LEU A 48 6.58 4.06 -27.62
CA LEU A 48 6.89 3.80 -26.21
C LEU A 48 7.70 4.94 -25.59
N PHE A 49 8.45 5.66 -26.43
CA PHE A 49 9.34 6.71 -25.97
C PHE A 49 9.17 8.01 -26.76
N GLN A 50 9.27 9.14 -26.05
CA GLN A 50 9.49 10.45 -26.62
C GLN A 50 10.99 10.78 -26.54
N ARG A 51 11.58 11.19 -27.68
CA ARG A 51 13.00 11.55 -27.77
C ARG A 51 13.19 13.04 -27.50
N HIS A 52 14.09 13.37 -26.62
CA HIS A 52 14.45 14.74 -26.27
C HIS A 52 15.97 14.94 -26.37
N ALA A 53 16.42 16.19 -26.36
CA ALA A 53 17.86 16.52 -26.38
C ALA A 53 18.63 15.92 -25.17
N ARG A 54 17.96 15.65 -24.07
CA ARG A 54 18.53 15.10 -22.82
C ARG A 54 18.31 13.61 -22.61
N GLY A 55 17.64 12.91 -23.53
CA GLY A 55 17.35 11.48 -23.41
C GLY A 55 15.96 11.08 -23.88
N TYR A 56 15.42 10.09 -23.22
CA TYR A 56 14.13 9.47 -23.54
C TYR A 56 13.19 9.54 -22.35
N THR A 57 11.93 9.91 -22.61
CA THR A 57 10.83 9.80 -21.63
C THR A 57 9.79 8.85 -22.13
N LEU A 58 9.10 8.17 -21.21
CA LEU A 58 8.04 7.23 -21.56
C LEU A 58 6.78 7.96 -22.06
N THR A 59 6.10 7.34 -23.01
CA THR A 59 4.70 7.63 -23.34
C THR A 59 3.79 6.85 -22.37
N GLU A 60 2.47 7.03 -22.48
CA GLU A 60 1.50 6.22 -21.74
C GLU A 60 1.67 4.72 -22.05
N SER A 61 1.76 4.35 -23.33
CA SER A 61 2.05 2.97 -23.77
C SER A 61 3.42 2.47 -23.30
N GLY A 62 4.40 3.38 -23.19
CA GLY A 62 5.71 3.08 -22.64
C GLY A 62 5.65 2.79 -21.14
N GLN A 63 4.82 3.50 -20.39
CA GLN A 63 4.62 3.26 -18.96
C GLN A 63 3.94 1.90 -18.74
N GLU A 64 2.90 1.60 -19.51
CA GLU A 64 2.23 0.28 -19.46
C GLU A 64 3.21 -0.87 -19.77
N MET A 65 4.04 -0.71 -20.81
CA MET A 65 5.10 -1.66 -21.13
C MET A 65 6.10 -1.82 -19.99
N LEU A 66 6.56 -0.71 -19.37
CA LEU A 66 7.49 -0.74 -18.25
C LEU A 66 6.90 -1.55 -17.07
N ASP A 67 5.64 -1.32 -16.75
CA ASP A 67 4.94 -2.01 -15.64
C ASP A 67 4.82 -3.52 -15.89
N VAL A 68 4.48 -3.92 -17.12
CA VAL A 68 4.34 -5.35 -17.49
C VAL A 68 5.69 -6.04 -17.59
N VAL A 69 6.63 -5.45 -18.33
CA VAL A 69 7.94 -6.08 -18.58
C VAL A 69 8.83 -6.06 -17.34
N GLY A 70 8.71 -5.01 -16.52
CA GLY A 70 9.40 -4.92 -15.24
C GLY A 70 9.03 -6.08 -14.30
N ARG A 71 7.73 -6.38 -14.18
CA ARG A 71 7.25 -7.54 -13.41
C ARG A 71 7.78 -8.87 -13.97
N ALA A 72 7.77 -9.03 -15.27
CA ALA A 72 8.30 -10.24 -15.91
C ALA A 72 9.80 -10.42 -15.64
N ASP A 73 10.60 -9.34 -15.71
CA ASP A 73 12.03 -9.32 -15.42
C ASP A 73 12.31 -9.72 -13.96
N GLU A 74 11.49 -9.24 -13.01
CA GLU A 74 11.56 -9.64 -11.61
C GLU A 74 11.23 -11.12 -11.42
N MET A 75 10.17 -11.62 -12.05
CA MET A 75 9.81 -13.03 -11.99
C MET A 75 10.92 -13.94 -12.52
N PHE A 76 11.61 -13.55 -13.60
CA PHE A 76 12.79 -14.28 -14.10
C PHE A 76 13.99 -14.20 -13.16
N SER A 77 14.23 -13.05 -12.54
CA SER A 77 15.28 -12.87 -11.54
C SER A 77 15.04 -13.75 -10.31
N ASP A 78 13.80 -13.79 -9.82
CA ASP A 78 13.38 -14.67 -8.71
C ASP A 78 13.51 -16.16 -9.09
N LEU A 79 13.20 -16.52 -10.33
CA LEU A 79 13.42 -17.89 -10.84
C LEU A 79 14.89 -18.26 -10.87
N ALA A 80 15.73 -17.38 -11.40
CA ALA A 80 17.18 -17.57 -11.44
C ALA A 80 17.77 -17.72 -10.03
N GLY A 81 17.35 -16.87 -9.09
CA GLY A 81 17.77 -16.93 -7.68
C GLY A 81 17.44 -18.27 -7.01
N ARG A 82 16.28 -18.85 -7.31
CA ARG A 82 15.87 -20.17 -6.79
C ARG A 82 16.75 -21.33 -7.32
N HIS A 83 17.27 -21.22 -8.52
CA HIS A 83 18.05 -22.28 -9.18
C HIS A 83 19.56 -22.18 -8.93
N HIS A 84 20.07 -21.02 -8.53
CA HIS A 84 21.51 -20.84 -8.27
C HIS A 84 21.93 -21.18 -6.84
N GLY A 85 21.10 -21.90 -6.08
CA GLY A 85 21.42 -22.41 -4.75
C GLY A 85 22.08 -21.35 -3.86
N ARG A 86 21.28 -20.59 -3.10
CA ARG A 86 21.73 -19.64 -2.06
C ARG A 86 22.73 -18.59 -2.55
N SER A 87 22.24 -17.58 -3.26
CA SER A 87 22.89 -16.27 -3.17
C SER A 87 22.82 -15.85 -1.70
N GLU A 88 23.97 -15.63 -1.05
CA GLU A 88 24.05 -15.27 0.38
C GLU A 88 23.37 -13.93 0.68
N THR A 89 22.96 -13.17 -0.32
CA THR A 89 22.30 -11.88 -0.17
C THR A 89 21.01 -11.80 -0.99
N LEU A 90 19.91 -11.57 -0.30
CA LEU A 90 18.63 -11.24 -0.93
C LEU A 90 18.70 -9.87 -1.60
N SER A 91 18.24 -9.77 -2.85
CA SER A 91 18.26 -8.51 -3.61
C SER A 91 16.98 -8.35 -4.45
N GLY A 92 16.78 -7.17 -5.05
CA GLY A 92 15.63 -6.85 -5.88
C GLY A 92 14.61 -5.98 -5.15
N ASN A 93 13.37 -5.92 -5.68
CA ASN A 93 12.30 -5.09 -5.12
C ASN A 93 11.33 -5.91 -4.25
N LEU A 94 10.92 -5.35 -3.13
CA LEU A 94 9.80 -5.82 -2.32
C LEU A 94 8.69 -4.76 -2.34
N ILE A 95 7.59 -5.04 -3.04
CA ILE A 95 6.45 -4.13 -3.14
C ILE A 95 5.41 -4.54 -2.09
N VAL A 96 5.14 -3.63 -1.15
CA VAL A 96 4.14 -3.79 -0.09
C VAL A 96 3.04 -2.76 -0.28
N THR A 97 1.79 -3.17 -0.23
CA THR A 97 0.67 -2.25 -0.30
C THR A 97 -0.23 -2.37 0.92
N ALA A 98 -0.72 -1.23 1.40
CA ALA A 98 -1.61 -1.17 2.54
C ALA A 98 -2.54 0.05 2.46
N LEU A 99 -3.60 0.07 3.27
CA LEU A 99 -4.36 1.29 3.50
C LEU A 99 -3.48 2.34 4.21
N PRO A 100 -3.62 3.64 3.90
CA PRO A 100 -2.86 4.70 4.57
C PRO A 100 -2.92 4.63 6.09
N GLY A 101 -4.10 4.39 6.66
CA GLY A 101 -4.33 4.34 8.11
C GLY A 101 -3.64 3.18 8.85
N ILE A 102 -3.08 2.20 8.15
CA ILE A 102 -2.34 1.09 8.78
C ILE A 102 -0.84 1.10 8.45
N ALA A 103 -0.37 2.09 7.71
CA ALA A 103 1.04 2.20 7.32
C ALA A 103 1.97 2.26 8.54
N SER A 104 1.60 3.00 9.58
CA SER A 104 2.37 3.14 10.82
C SER A 104 2.60 1.80 11.54
N LEU A 105 1.68 0.86 11.43
CA LEU A 105 1.81 -0.48 12.01
C LEU A 105 2.87 -1.34 11.30
N LEU A 106 3.18 -1.02 10.05
CA LEU A 106 4.09 -1.80 9.21
C LEU A 106 5.51 -1.22 9.19
N THR A 107 5.66 0.09 9.44
CA THR A 107 6.97 0.76 9.38
C THR A 107 8.04 0.17 10.30
N PRO A 108 7.75 -0.34 11.52
CA PRO A 108 8.75 -1.01 12.33
C PRO A 108 9.30 -2.29 11.65
N ALA A 109 8.41 -3.09 11.03
CA ALA A 109 8.82 -4.29 10.30
C ALA A 109 9.61 -3.97 9.03
N LEU A 110 9.20 -2.92 8.31
CA LEU A 110 9.92 -2.43 7.13
C LEU A 110 11.34 -1.98 7.51
N ARG A 111 11.50 -1.28 8.63
CA ARG A 111 12.80 -0.86 9.15
C ARG A 111 13.70 -2.06 9.47
N GLU A 112 13.22 -3.01 10.27
CA GLU A 112 14.02 -4.18 10.67
C GLU A 112 14.40 -5.02 9.44
N PHE A 113 13.47 -5.18 8.49
CA PHE A 113 13.73 -5.89 7.24
C PHE A 113 14.77 -5.18 6.38
N HIS A 114 14.69 -3.85 6.24
CA HIS A 114 15.67 -3.06 5.50
C HIS A 114 17.09 -3.17 6.10
N LEU A 115 17.20 -3.14 7.43
CA LEU A 115 18.47 -3.29 8.11
C LEU A 115 19.08 -4.70 7.92
N ALA A 116 18.23 -5.73 7.90
CA ALA A 116 18.67 -7.11 7.68
C ALA A 116 18.99 -7.42 6.21
N HIS A 117 18.35 -6.71 5.28
CA HIS A 117 18.45 -6.95 3.84
C HIS A 117 18.66 -5.66 3.05
N PRO A 118 19.82 -4.98 3.17
CA PRO A 118 20.05 -3.65 2.58
C PRO A 118 20.09 -3.66 1.04
N GLN A 119 20.21 -4.84 0.42
CA GLN A 119 20.18 -5.01 -1.04
C GLN A 119 18.74 -5.08 -1.61
N ILE A 120 17.71 -5.11 -0.74
CA ILE A 120 16.32 -5.09 -1.16
C ILE A 120 15.83 -3.65 -1.16
N ASN A 121 15.36 -3.20 -2.31
CA ASN A 121 14.60 -1.96 -2.42
C ASN A 121 13.15 -2.19 -1.98
N ILE A 122 12.68 -1.45 -0.98
CA ILE A 122 11.30 -1.57 -0.50
C ILE A 122 10.47 -0.47 -1.14
N GLU A 123 9.43 -0.86 -1.84
CA GLU A 123 8.39 0.03 -2.36
C GLU A 123 7.14 -0.13 -1.51
N PHE A 124 6.70 0.96 -0.87
CA PHE A 124 5.49 0.95 -0.06
C PHE A 124 4.41 1.83 -0.71
N ALA A 125 3.36 1.20 -1.22
CA ALA A 125 2.22 1.89 -1.83
C ALA A 125 1.07 2.01 -0.84
N ALA A 126 0.86 3.20 -0.28
CA ALA A 126 -0.32 3.51 0.53
C ALA A 126 -1.51 3.81 -0.40
N SER A 127 -2.45 2.88 -0.52
CA SER A 127 -3.60 3.01 -1.42
C SER A 127 -4.82 2.25 -0.92
N SER A 128 -6.00 2.84 -1.11
CA SER A 128 -7.29 2.17 -0.95
C SER A 128 -7.63 1.25 -2.13
N ASN A 129 -6.98 1.44 -3.28
CA ASN A 129 -7.17 0.59 -4.44
C ASN A 129 -6.59 -0.81 -4.19
N LEU A 130 -7.32 -1.83 -4.65
CA LEU A 130 -6.88 -3.22 -4.53
C LEU A 130 -5.82 -3.49 -5.60
N ALA A 131 -4.56 -3.65 -5.19
CA ALA A 131 -3.52 -4.15 -6.09
C ALA A 131 -3.85 -5.58 -6.50
N LYS A 132 -3.69 -5.88 -7.76
CA LYS A 132 -3.91 -7.21 -8.34
C LYS A 132 -2.64 -8.04 -8.14
N LEU A 133 -2.62 -8.83 -7.06
CA LEU A 133 -1.46 -9.63 -6.67
C LEU A 133 -1.14 -10.72 -7.70
N GLU A 134 -2.16 -11.22 -8.40
CA GLU A 134 -2.03 -12.18 -9.49
C GLU A 134 -1.25 -11.63 -10.69
N TYR A 135 -1.22 -10.31 -10.85
CA TYR A 135 -0.43 -9.64 -11.90
C TYR A 135 0.90 -9.08 -11.38
N GLY A 136 1.24 -9.34 -10.10
CA GLY A 136 2.48 -8.87 -9.49
C GLY A 136 2.52 -7.37 -9.23
N GLU A 137 1.38 -6.69 -9.16
CA GLU A 137 1.32 -5.24 -8.80
C GLU A 137 1.82 -4.97 -7.39
N ALA A 138 1.75 -5.98 -6.51
CA ALA A 138 2.41 -5.99 -5.22
C ALA A 138 2.75 -7.42 -4.81
N HIS A 139 3.78 -7.56 -3.97
CA HIS A 139 4.16 -8.85 -3.41
C HIS A 139 3.32 -9.21 -2.19
N ILE A 140 3.00 -8.21 -1.37
CA ILE A 140 2.26 -8.36 -0.13
C ILE A 140 1.26 -7.20 -0.02
N ALA A 141 0.03 -7.53 0.33
CA ALA A 141 -1.01 -6.54 0.61
C ALA A 141 -1.54 -6.69 2.03
N PHE A 142 -1.78 -5.55 2.71
CA PHE A 142 -2.50 -5.49 3.97
C PHE A 142 -3.87 -4.86 3.73
N ARG A 143 -4.93 -5.62 4.04
CA ARG A 143 -6.32 -5.28 3.72
C ARG A 143 -7.17 -5.25 4.97
N ALA A 144 -7.93 -4.18 5.16
CA ALA A 144 -8.91 -4.08 6.24
C ALA A 144 -10.29 -4.61 5.82
N GLY A 145 -11.01 -5.20 6.75
CA GLY A 145 -12.39 -5.63 6.56
C GLY A 145 -12.59 -7.16 6.50
N PRO A 146 -13.53 -7.65 5.68
CA PRO A 146 -13.81 -9.07 5.57
C PRO A 146 -12.62 -9.84 5.00
N LYS A 147 -12.52 -11.12 5.40
CA LYS A 147 -11.44 -11.99 4.89
C LYS A 147 -11.53 -12.11 3.37
N PRO A 148 -10.46 -11.78 2.62
CA PRO A 148 -10.42 -12.00 1.18
C PRO A 148 -10.61 -13.48 0.84
N ASN A 149 -11.44 -13.76 -0.17
CA ASN A 149 -11.77 -15.11 -0.60
C ASN A 149 -11.46 -15.29 -2.09
N MET A 150 -10.17 -15.24 -2.43
CA MET A 150 -9.67 -15.53 -3.78
C MET A 150 -8.90 -16.85 -3.76
N PRO A 151 -9.09 -17.75 -4.75
CA PRO A 151 -8.54 -19.12 -4.73
C PRO A 151 -7.02 -19.18 -4.58
N ASP A 152 -6.31 -18.26 -5.26
CA ASP A 152 -4.85 -18.27 -5.34
C ASP A 152 -4.18 -17.33 -4.31
N TYR A 153 -4.97 -16.87 -3.32
CA TYR A 153 -4.44 -15.99 -2.29
C TYR A 153 -4.14 -16.76 -0.99
N VAL A 154 -2.96 -16.52 -0.45
CA VAL A 154 -2.60 -16.92 0.91
C VAL A 154 -2.99 -15.77 1.84
N VAL A 155 -4.03 -15.99 2.64
CA VAL A 155 -4.63 -14.97 3.52
C VAL A 155 -4.44 -15.36 4.98
N LYS A 156 -3.79 -14.48 5.76
CA LYS A 156 -3.61 -14.64 7.20
C LYS A 156 -4.12 -13.41 7.93
N LEU A 157 -4.68 -13.58 9.10
CA LEU A 157 -4.98 -12.48 9.99
C LEU A 157 -3.64 -11.88 10.44
N PHE A 158 -3.46 -10.58 10.20
CA PHE A 158 -2.32 -9.82 10.71
C PHE A 158 -2.64 -9.26 12.09
N LYS A 159 -3.66 -8.42 12.21
CA LYS A 159 -4.05 -7.77 13.46
C LYS A 159 -5.54 -7.47 13.46
N ARG A 160 -6.13 -7.30 14.64
CA ARG A 160 -7.41 -6.61 14.82
C ARG A 160 -7.15 -5.23 15.40
N ILE A 161 -7.77 -4.22 14.83
CA ILE A 161 -7.68 -2.84 15.29
C ILE A 161 -9.05 -2.49 15.89
N CYS A 162 -9.06 -2.12 17.15
CA CYS A 162 -10.26 -1.65 17.85
C CYS A 162 -10.40 -0.14 17.66
N PHE A 163 -11.64 0.30 17.54
CA PHE A 163 -12.01 1.70 17.42
C PHE A 163 -12.87 2.12 18.59
N GLY A 164 -12.69 3.37 19.05
CA GLY A 164 -13.52 4.05 20.02
C GLY A 164 -14.03 5.37 19.47
N LEU A 165 -15.01 5.96 20.12
CA LEU A 165 -15.49 7.30 19.83
C LEU A 165 -14.72 8.32 20.67
N TYR A 166 -14.07 9.26 20.02
CA TYR A 166 -13.23 10.28 20.66
C TYR A 166 -13.69 11.69 20.29
N ALA A 167 -13.38 12.62 21.19
CA ALA A 167 -13.46 14.05 20.97
C ALA A 167 -12.09 14.68 21.18
N GLY A 168 -11.78 15.76 20.48
CA GLY A 168 -10.64 16.61 20.84
C GLY A 168 -10.88 17.36 22.14
N ARG A 169 -9.82 17.59 22.93
CA ARG A 169 -9.90 18.38 24.19
C ARG A 169 -10.56 19.73 23.95
N ARG A 170 -10.19 20.43 22.89
CA ARG A 170 -10.81 21.71 22.49
C ARG A 170 -12.33 21.62 22.29
N TYR A 171 -12.80 20.51 21.72
CA TYR A 171 -14.24 20.31 21.54
C TYR A 171 -14.94 20.20 22.90
N VAL A 172 -14.37 19.43 23.82
CA VAL A 172 -14.91 19.21 25.17
C VAL A 172 -14.94 20.53 25.95
N GLU A 173 -13.89 21.36 25.86
CA GLU A 173 -13.80 22.66 26.52
C GLU A 173 -14.90 23.62 26.04
N LEU A 174 -15.25 23.59 24.74
CA LEU A 174 -16.24 24.50 24.16
C LEU A 174 -17.70 24.00 24.28
N ASN A 175 -17.92 22.69 24.23
CA ASN A 175 -19.26 22.10 24.11
C ASN A 175 -19.66 21.25 25.32
N GLY A 176 -18.79 21.17 26.35
CA GLY A 176 -18.94 20.24 27.47
C GLY A 176 -18.59 18.80 27.08
N GLN A 177 -18.47 17.94 28.08
CA GLN A 177 -18.13 16.53 27.88
C GLN A 177 -19.33 15.75 27.33
N PRO A 178 -19.21 15.17 26.11
CA PRO A 178 -20.27 14.33 25.56
C PRO A 178 -20.49 13.09 26.45
N ALA A 179 -21.75 12.71 26.61
CA ALA A 179 -22.16 11.49 27.30
C ALA A 179 -23.05 10.63 26.38
N ALA A 180 -23.13 9.34 26.63
CA ALA A 180 -23.91 8.41 25.79
C ALA A 180 -25.36 8.88 25.52
N GLY A 181 -26.01 9.50 26.50
CA GLY A 181 -27.38 10.03 26.38
C GLY A 181 -27.51 11.39 25.67
N THR A 182 -26.40 12.09 25.43
CA THR A 182 -26.41 13.45 24.82
C THR A 182 -25.75 13.50 23.44
N LEU A 183 -25.31 12.37 22.89
CA LEU A 183 -24.58 12.30 21.62
C LEU A 183 -25.32 12.95 20.45
N ALA A 184 -26.66 12.88 20.43
CA ALA A 184 -27.49 13.51 19.40
C ALA A 184 -27.36 15.04 19.34
N ASN A 185 -26.82 15.70 20.38
CA ASN A 185 -26.61 17.14 20.45
C ASN A 185 -25.21 17.59 20.03
N HIS A 186 -24.34 16.63 19.65
CA HIS A 186 -22.96 16.89 19.31
C HIS A 186 -22.71 16.77 17.81
N ASN A 187 -21.66 17.43 17.34
CA ASN A 187 -21.17 17.33 15.98
C ASN A 187 -20.26 16.12 15.81
N PHE A 188 -20.24 15.58 14.59
CA PHE A 188 -19.45 14.40 14.24
C PHE A 188 -18.60 14.64 13.01
N VAL A 189 -17.49 13.93 12.96
CA VAL A 189 -16.64 13.74 11.78
C VAL A 189 -16.80 12.29 11.32
N GLY A 190 -17.15 12.09 10.05
CA GLY A 190 -17.48 10.76 9.57
C GLY A 190 -17.10 10.50 8.11
N SER A 191 -17.26 9.24 7.69
CA SER A 191 -16.97 8.84 6.32
C SER A 191 -18.04 9.32 5.33
N ILE A 192 -17.59 9.74 4.15
CA ILE A 192 -18.46 10.00 2.99
C ILE A 192 -19.06 8.69 2.45
N GLU A 193 -18.36 7.57 2.63
CA GLU A 193 -18.79 6.26 2.14
C GLU A 193 -19.93 5.70 2.99
N LEU A 194 -21.14 6.06 2.67
CA LEU A 194 -22.37 5.54 3.30
C LEU A 194 -22.55 4.02 3.11
N SER A 195 -21.83 3.42 2.16
CA SER A 195 -21.80 1.97 1.89
C SER A 195 -20.80 1.21 2.74
N SER A 196 -19.99 1.89 3.55
CA SER A 196 -18.98 1.25 4.40
C SER A 196 -19.61 0.17 5.29
N ARG A 197 -19.01 -1.05 5.23
CA ARG A 197 -19.39 -2.18 6.08
C ARG A 197 -18.65 -2.21 7.42
N LEU A 198 -17.89 -1.16 7.73
CA LEU A 198 -17.17 -1.06 8.99
C LEU A 198 -18.18 -0.90 10.14
N PRO A 199 -18.02 -1.63 11.25
CA PRO A 199 -19.00 -1.65 12.34
C PRO A 199 -19.29 -0.26 12.91
N PHE A 200 -18.27 0.55 13.11
CA PHE A 200 -18.43 1.93 13.61
C PHE A 200 -19.12 2.86 12.59
N ALA A 201 -18.94 2.63 11.28
CA ALA A 201 -19.65 3.38 10.26
C ALA A 201 -21.15 3.03 10.26
N GLN A 202 -21.50 1.77 10.50
CA GLN A 202 -22.91 1.35 10.67
C GLN A 202 -23.52 1.97 11.94
N TRP A 203 -22.76 2.02 13.04
CA TRP A 203 -23.20 2.68 14.26
C TRP A 203 -23.47 4.18 14.00
N MET A 204 -22.57 4.89 13.34
CA MET A 204 -22.77 6.31 12.97
C MET A 204 -24.02 6.51 12.14
N LYS A 205 -24.25 5.66 11.13
CA LYS A 205 -25.44 5.72 10.28
C LYS A 205 -26.73 5.58 11.06
N THR A 206 -26.72 4.82 12.16
CA THR A 206 -27.92 4.57 12.98
C THR A 206 -28.16 5.67 14.03
N HIS A 207 -27.07 6.26 14.56
CA HIS A 207 -27.16 7.14 15.74
C HIS A 207 -26.87 8.62 15.44
N VAL A 208 -26.28 8.95 14.28
CA VAL A 208 -25.89 10.31 13.93
C VAL A 208 -26.75 10.80 12.78
N SER A 209 -27.43 11.91 12.96
CA SER A 209 -28.20 12.53 11.88
C SER A 209 -27.27 13.28 10.91
N ASP A 210 -27.65 13.39 9.64
CA ASP A 210 -26.84 14.10 8.62
C ASP A 210 -26.52 15.55 8.99
N ARG A 211 -27.41 16.23 9.72
CA ARG A 211 -27.22 17.60 10.19
C ARG A 211 -26.09 17.73 11.22
N ASN A 212 -25.79 16.65 11.92
CA ASN A 212 -24.75 16.60 12.94
C ASN A 212 -23.39 16.15 12.36
N LEU A 213 -23.32 15.77 11.09
CA LEU A 213 -22.07 15.48 10.38
C LEU A 213 -21.44 16.77 9.86
N SER A 214 -20.63 17.43 10.69
CA SER A 214 -19.97 18.70 10.37
C SER A 214 -18.85 18.55 9.34
N LEU A 215 -18.20 17.40 9.28
CA LEU A 215 -17.18 17.09 8.28
C LEU A 215 -17.36 15.65 7.80
N LYS A 216 -17.33 15.49 6.47
CA LYS A 216 -17.34 14.18 5.80
C LYS A 216 -16.04 14.00 5.01
N THR A 217 -15.34 12.91 5.26
CA THR A 217 -14.05 12.59 4.59
C THR A 217 -13.91 11.09 4.38
N THR A 218 -13.12 10.70 3.39
CA THR A 218 -12.64 9.30 3.19
C THR A 218 -11.26 9.06 3.76
N ASP A 219 -10.59 10.12 4.23
CA ASP A 219 -9.22 10.07 4.70
C ASP A 219 -9.16 10.01 6.24
N GLN A 220 -8.51 8.97 6.78
CA GLN A 220 -8.39 8.77 8.23
C GLN A 220 -7.54 9.87 8.89
N GLN A 221 -6.52 10.38 8.23
CA GLN A 221 -5.67 11.46 8.79
C GLN A 221 -6.45 12.77 8.91
N VAL A 222 -7.32 13.04 7.94
CA VAL A 222 -8.26 14.18 8.02
C VAL A 222 -9.24 13.99 9.17
N THR A 223 -9.73 12.76 9.39
CA THR A 223 -10.60 12.46 10.55
C THR A 223 -9.88 12.72 11.87
N ILE A 224 -8.66 12.20 12.03
CA ILE A 224 -7.84 12.39 13.25
C ILE A 224 -7.62 13.88 13.51
N SER A 225 -7.18 14.62 12.50
CA SER A 225 -6.91 16.06 12.61
C SER A 225 -8.18 16.85 12.94
N ALA A 226 -9.30 16.56 12.30
CA ALA A 226 -10.56 17.23 12.51
C ALA A 226 -11.12 17.02 13.93
N VAL A 227 -10.99 15.81 14.47
CA VAL A 227 -11.37 15.49 15.85
C VAL A 227 -10.44 16.23 16.82
N ARG A 228 -9.13 16.21 16.61
CA ARG A 228 -8.14 16.94 17.45
C ARG A 228 -8.43 18.43 17.46
N ASP A 229 -8.73 19.02 16.32
CA ASP A 229 -9.01 20.45 16.17
C ASP A 229 -10.39 20.87 16.70
N GLY A 230 -11.22 19.92 17.12
CA GLY A 230 -12.49 20.19 17.77
C GLY A 230 -13.65 20.44 16.81
N ILE A 231 -13.62 19.90 15.60
CA ILE A 231 -14.75 19.99 14.65
C ILE A 231 -15.94 19.13 15.12
N GLY A 232 -15.64 17.97 15.74
CA GLY A 232 -16.67 17.07 16.23
C GLY A 232 -16.06 15.77 16.78
N LEU A 233 -16.94 14.84 17.14
CA LEU A 233 -16.59 13.50 17.59
C LEU A 233 -16.31 12.60 16.38
N GLY A 234 -15.36 11.67 16.53
CA GLY A 234 -15.07 10.71 15.45
C GLY A 234 -14.59 9.37 15.98
N PHE A 235 -14.77 8.34 15.18
CA PHE A 235 -14.20 7.03 15.47
C PHE A 235 -12.72 7.00 15.07
N LEU A 236 -11.85 6.78 16.06
CA LEU A 236 -10.41 6.67 15.90
C LEU A 236 -9.94 5.33 16.43
N SER A 237 -8.84 4.81 15.89
CA SER A 237 -8.23 3.60 16.41
C SER A 237 -7.44 3.89 17.69
N GLU A 238 -7.30 2.89 18.54
CA GLU A 238 -6.45 2.97 19.74
C GLU A 238 -5.01 3.39 19.38
N ASN A 239 -4.51 2.96 18.23
CA ASN A 239 -3.16 3.33 17.79
C ASN A 239 -3.05 4.81 17.38
N ASP A 240 -4.13 5.40 16.87
CA ASP A 240 -4.14 6.81 16.43
C ASP A 240 -4.15 7.78 17.61
N VAL A 241 -4.65 7.35 18.78
CA VAL A 241 -4.83 8.20 19.96
C VAL A 241 -3.89 7.86 21.13
N SER A 242 -3.16 6.74 21.01
CA SER A 242 -2.31 6.24 22.09
C SER A 242 -1.26 7.26 22.54
N GLY A 243 -1.33 7.63 23.83
CA GLY A 243 -0.39 8.56 24.44
C GLY A 243 -0.61 10.04 24.07
N ASP A 244 -1.64 10.37 23.31
CA ASP A 244 -1.95 11.75 22.94
C ASP A 244 -3.01 12.35 23.88
N PRO A 245 -2.65 13.31 24.75
CA PRO A 245 -3.56 13.91 25.73
C PRO A 245 -4.63 14.82 25.11
N ASP A 246 -4.51 15.15 23.83
CA ASP A 246 -5.48 15.99 23.13
C ASP A 246 -6.77 15.25 22.79
N PHE A 247 -6.79 13.92 22.90
CA PHE A 247 -8.00 13.12 22.71
C PHE A 247 -8.65 12.74 24.04
N VAL A 248 -9.96 12.86 24.07
CA VAL A 248 -10.82 12.43 25.18
C VAL A 248 -11.69 11.30 24.71
N GLU A 249 -11.60 10.15 25.36
CA GLU A 249 -12.44 9.00 25.07
C GLU A 249 -13.89 9.28 25.52
N ILE A 250 -14.83 9.10 24.61
CA ILE A 250 -16.26 9.30 24.86
C ILE A 250 -17.00 7.96 24.97
N LEU A 251 -16.72 7.06 24.03
CA LEU A 251 -17.15 5.66 24.12
C LEU A 251 -15.91 4.79 23.93
N PRO A 252 -15.65 3.85 24.87
CA PRO A 252 -14.43 3.05 24.85
C PRO A 252 -14.34 2.19 23.61
N SER A 253 -13.12 1.91 23.22
CA SER A 253 -12.83 0.95 22.15
C SER A 253 -13.45 -0.41 22.49
N ALA A 254 -14.20 -0.95 21.56
CA ALA A 254 -14.93 -2.19 21.77
C ALA A 254 -14.61 -3.23 20.68
N GLN A 255 -14.68 -4.50 21.04
CA GLN A 255 -14.51 -5.62 20.12
C GLN A 255 -15.52 -5.56 18.96
N ASP A 256 -16.73 -5.07 19.22
CA ASP A 256 -17.79 -4.90 18.21
C ASP A 256 -17.42 -3.85 17.17
N TRP A 257 -16.50 -2.93 17.49
CA TRP A 257 -15.96 -1.93 16.56
C TRP A 257 -14.56 -2.28 16.07
N SER A 258 -14.20 -3.57 16.11
CA SER A 258 -12.90 -4.01 15.59
C SER A 258 -12.93 -4.25 14.08
N VAL A 259 -11.81 -3.95 13.46
CA VAL A 259 -11.56 -4.20 12.04
C VAL A 259 -10.40 -5.17 11.91
N ALA A 260 -10.63 -6.28 11.22
CA ALA A 260 -9.58 -7.24 10.94
C ALA A 260 -8.68 -6.70 9.79
N ILE A 261 -7.37 -6.75 10.01
CA ILE A 261 -6.37 -6.50 8.98
C ILE A 261 -5.82 -7.83 8.52
N TRP A 262 -5.92 -8.08 7.23
CA TRP A 262 -5.47 -9.31 6.59
C TRP A 262 -4.17 -9.07 5.84
N GLN A 263 -3.20 -9.93 6.07
CA GLN A 263 -2.01 -10.08 5.25
C GLN A 263 -2.36 -10.99 4.08
N VAL A 264 -2.14 -10.54 2.86
CA VAL A 264 -2.51 -11.21 1.62
C VAL A 264 -1.31 -11.29 0.68
N THR A 265 -1.06 -12.46 0.14
CA THR A 265 -0.05 -12.68 -0.92
C THR A 265 -0.63 -13.61 -1.97
N HIS A 266 -0.19 -13.52 -3.22
CA HIS A 266 -0.48 -14.56 -4.22
C HIS A 266 0.36 -15.81 -3.92
N ILE A 267 -0.17 -17.01 -4.19
CA ILE A 267 0.48 -18.28 -3.84
C ILE A 267 1.89 -18.41 -4.44
N ASP A 268 2.10 -17.93 -5.65
CA ASP A 268 3.41 -17.97 -6.32
C ASP A 268 4.41 -17.04 -5.66
N LEU A 269 3.99 -15.81 -5.34
CA LEU A 269 4.82 -14.80 -4.68
C LEU A 269 5.06 -15.14 -3.21
N HIS A 270 4.10 -15.80 -2.56
CA HIS A 270 4.22 -16.23 -1.17
C HIS A 270 5.45 -17.12 -0.92
N ARG A 271 5.82 -17.93 -1.91
CA ARG A 271 6.95 -18.87 -1.81
C ARG A 271 8.32 -18.23 -2.06
N THR A 272 8.37 -17.00 -2.53
CA THR A 272 9.63 -16.31 -2.79
C THR A 272 10.36 -15.98 -1.47
N GLU A 273 11.68 -16.08 -1.48
CA GLU A 273 12.51 -15.89 -0.27
C GLU A 273 12.30 -14.50 0.33
N LYS A 274 12.32 -13.45 -0.49
CA LYS A 274 12.12 -12.06 -0.03
C LYS A 274 10.79 -11.86 0.69
N VAL A 275 9.71 -12.46 0.18
CA VAL A 275 8.39 -12.40 0.82
C VAL A 275 8.41 -13.17 2.14
N GLN A 276 8.94 -14.39 2.16
CA GLN A 276 9.00 -15.20 3.38
C GLN A 276 9.85 -14.55 4.48
N GLN A 277 10.98 -13.94 4.14
CA GLN A 277 11.82 -13.22 5.10
C GLN A 277 11.09 -11.99 5.67
N PHE A 278 10.43 -11.19 4.83
CA PHE A 278 9.64 -10.06 5.32
C PHE A 278 8.49 -10.51 6.25
N LEU A 279 7.79 -11.59 5.90
CA LEU A 279 6.73 -12.14 6.73
C LEU A 279 7.23 -12.71 8.08
N LYS A 280 8.49 -13.13 8.17
CA LYS A 280 9.12 -13.48 9.46
C LYS A 280 9.31 -12.24 10.34
N HIS A 281 9.77 -11.12 9.79
CA HIS A 281 9.92 -9.86 10.52
C HIS A 281 8.57 -9.34 11.03
N ILE A 282 7.53 -9.41 10.21
CA ILE A 282 6.16 -9.07 10.63
C ILE A 282 5.73 -9.90 11.86
N ARG A 283 5.89 -11.22 11.82
CA ARG A 283 5.49 -12.12 12.91
C ARG A 283 6.31 -11.89 14.18
N TYR A 284 7.59 -11.60 14.04
CA TYR A 284 8.45 -11.33 15.18
C TYR A 284 8.04 -10.08 15.95
N LEU A 285 7.64 -9.02 15.25
CA LEU A 285 7.18 -7.79 15.89
C LEU A 285 5.79 -7.94 16.53
N ASP A 286 4.89 -8.69 15.90
CA ASP A 286 3.57 -8.99 16.47
C ASP A 286 3.65 -9.79 17.78
N SER A 287 4.66 -10.64 17.93
CA SER A 287 4.90 -11.42 19.16
C SER A 287 5.51 -10.59 20.32
N ARG A 288 5.94 -9.34 20.07
CA ARG A 288 6.55 -8.44 21.05
C ARG A 288 5.65 -7.25 21.43
N ALA A 289 4.57 -7.03 20.70
CA ALA A 289 3.56 -6.01 20.96
C ALA A 289 2.42 -6.56 21.81
#